data_391ceec0db21b99e0f3de1cce0c34414
#
_entry.id   391ceec0db21b99e0f3de1cce0c34414
#
_cell.length_a   1.000
_cell.length_b   1.000
_cell.length_c   1.000
_cell.angle_alpha   90.00
_cell.angle_beta   90.00
_cell.angle_gamma   90.00
#
_symmetry.space_group_name_H-M   'P 1'
#
loop_
_entity.id
_entity.type
_entity.pdbx_description
1 polymer ?
#
loop_
_entity_poly.entity_id
_entity_poly.type
_entity_poly.pdbx_seq_one_letter_code
_entity_poly.pdbx_strand_id
1 'polypeptide(L)'
;MKTVQFRQAICEAMSEEMRRDETIYLMGEEVAEYNGAYKASKGMLDEFGDLRVIDTPISEAGFSGVGVGSTIVGARPIIEFMTFNFALVGIDQIINNAAKIRQMSGGQFPCPIVFRGPTASAGQLGATHSQAFESWFANCPGLKVIVPSNPYDAKGLLKSAIRDDDPVIFMES
;
A
#
# COMPACT_ATOMS: atom_id res chain seq x y z
N MET A 1 16.77 12.75 19.94
CA MET A 1 16.19 11.86 18.91
C MET A 1 14.75 11.57 19.33
N LYS A 2 13.75 11.80 18.46
CA LYS A 2 12.35 11.53 18.81
C LYS A 2 12.09 10.03 18.62
N THR A 3 11.61 9.35 19.66
CA THR A 3 11.17 7.95 19.54
C THR A 3 9.80 7.92 18.85
N VAL A 4 9.67 7.22 17.76
CA VAL A 4 8.44 7.10 16.95
C VAL A 4 8.10 5.63 16.79
N GLN A 5 6.83 5.27 16.95
CA GLN A 5 6.36 3.91 16.66
C GLN A 5 6.35 3.68 15.13
N PHE A 6 6.54 2.44 14.72
CA PHE A 6 6.55 2.07 13.29
C PHE A 6 5.27 2.54 12.57
N ARG A 7 4.09 2.19 13.10
CA ARG A 7 2.80 2.62 12.55
C ARG A 7 2.64 4.14 12.46
N GLN A 8 3.24 4.89 13.38
CA GLN A 8 3.22 6.36 13.35
C GLN A 8 4.11 6.88 12.22
N ALA A 9 5.26 6.26 11.98
CA ALA A 9 6.14 6.59 10.86
C ALA A 9 5.46 6.37 9.51
N ILE A 10 4.68 5.28 9.38
CA ILE A 10 3.86 4.98 8.19
C ILE A 10 2.77 6.04 8.00
N CYS A 11 2.00 6.36 9.06
CA CYS A 11 0.97 7.38 9.02
C CYS A 11 1.53 8.75 8.62
N GLU A 12 2.65 9.16 9.24
CA GLU A 12 3.31 10.42 8.91
C GLU A 12 3.79 10.46 7.45
N ALA A 13 4.35 9.34 6.94
CA ALA A 13 4.79 9.26 5.55
C ALA A 13 3.64 9.46 4.56
N MET A 14 2.54 8.73 4.75
CA MET A 14 1.35 8.84 3.90
C MET A 14 0.74 10.25 3.97
N SER A 15 0.56 10.78 5.17
CA SER A 15 -0.04 12.11 5.38
C SER A 15 0.80 13.23 4.75
N GLU A 16 2.12 13.18 4.89
CA GLU A 16 3.03 14.15 4.29
C GLU A 16 2.96 14.12 2.75
N GLU A 17 2.88 12.94 2.14
CA GLU A 17 2.76 12.82 0.69
C GLU A 17 1.36 13.22 0.18
N MET A 18 0.29 12.90 0.90
CA MET A 18 -1.07 13.32 0.57
C MET A 18 -1.26 14.84 0.67
N ARG A 19 -0.54 15.52 1.58
CA ARG A 19 -0.52 16.99 1.62
C ARG A 19 0.23 17.60 0.43
N ARG A 20 1.26 16.92 -0.04
CA ARG A 20 2.09 17.36 -1.16
C ARG A 20 1.40 17.21 -2.52
N ASP A 21 0.58 16.16 -2.67
CA ASP A 21 0.00 15.79 -3.96
C ASP A 21 -1.45 15.30 -3.75
N GLU A 22 -2.39 16.02 -4.35
CA GLU A 22 -3.82 15.73 -4.22
C GLU A 22 -4.30 14.50 -5.00
N THR A 23 -3.47 13.98 -5.90
CA THR A 23 -3.78 12.74 -6.64
C THR A 23 -3.54 11.48 -5.80
N ILE A 24 -2.87 11.60 -4.66
CA ILE A 24 -2.61 10.49 -3.74
C ILE A 24 -3.83 10.26 -2.86
N TYR A 25 -4.28 9.01 -2.76
CA TYR A 25 -5.33 8.58 -1.86
C TYR A 25 -5.00 7.23 -1.21
N LEU A 26 -5.59 6.98 -0.04
CA LEU A 26 -5.51 5.72 0.68
C LEU A 26 -6.83 4.96 0.54
N MET A 27 -6.75 3.68 0.20
CA MET A 27 -7.93 2.81 0.10
C MET A 27 -7.61 1.43 0.67
N GLY A 28 -8.56 0.87 1.41
CA GLY A 28 -8.45 -0.46 2.00
C GLY A 28 -9.56 -0.74 3.00
N GLU A 29 -9.46 -1.87 3.67
CA GLU A 29 -10.44 -2.30 4.66
C GLU A 29 -10.22 -1.54 5.98
N GLU A 30 -11.27 -0.86 6.47
CA GLU A 30 -11.27 -0.18 7.77
C GLU A 30 -10.19 0.94 7.92
N VAL A 31 -9.69 1.46 6.81
CA VAL A 31 -8.62 2.48 6.83
C VAL A 31 -9.13 3.87 7.22
N ALA A 32 -10.41 4.15 6.98
CA ALA A 32 -11.04 5.44 7.25
C ALA A 32 -11.63 5.52 8.67
N GLU A 33 -12.86 5.05 8.86
CA GLU A 33 -13.58 5.24 10.12
C GLU A 33 -12.91 4.54 11.31
N TYR A 34 -12.38 3.33 11.11
CA TYR A 34 -11.69 2.59 12.15
C TYR A 34 -10.21 3.00 12.33
N ASN A 35 -9.69 3.87 11.46
CA ASN A 35 -8.28 4.33 11.47
C ASN A 35 -7.26 3.20 11.21
N GLY A 36 -7.66 2.20 10.45
CA GLY A 36 -6.87 1.00 10.17
C GLY A 36 -6.86 -0.02 11.32
N ALA A 37 -6.72 -1.30 11.00
CA ALA A 37 -6.67 -2.37 11.99
C ALA A 37 -5.49 -2.18 12.97
N TYR A 38 -4.36 -1.67 12.50
CA TYR A 38 -3.16 -1.39 13.29
C TYR A 38 -2.96 0.10 13.57
N LYS A 39 -3.94 0.94 13.25
CA LYS A 39 -3.93 2.40 13.46
C LYS A 39 -2.85 3.13 12.67
N ALA A 40 -2.50 2.60 11.49
CA ALA A 40 -1.54 3.21 10.58
C ALA A 40 -2.12 4.39 9.78
N SER A 41 -3.44 4.55 9.76
CA SER A 41 -4.16 5.67 9.12
C SER A 41 -4.86 6.60 10.11
N LYS A 42 -4.45 6.57 11.38
CA LYS A 42 -5.10 7.34 12.44
C LYS A 42 -5.16 8.85 12.15
N GLY A 43 -6.39 9.39 12.12
CA GLY A 43 -6.65 10.83 11.91
C GLY A 43 -6.61 11.26 10.43
N MET A 44 -6.31 10.35 9.51
CA MET A 44 -6.21 10.70 8.10
C MET A 44 -7.58 11.03 7.48
N LEU A 45 -8.66 10.33 7.90
CA LEU A 45 -10.01 10.64 7.44
C LEU A 45 -10.42 12.07 7.82
N ASP A 46 -10.14 12.49 9.05
CA ASP A 46 -10.46 13.85 9.53
C ASP A 46 -9.69 14.92 8.75
N GLU A 47 -8.47 14.61 8.31
CA GLU A 47 -7.63 15.58 7.59
C GLU A 47 -7.91 15.63 6.09
N PHE A 48 -8.13 14.49 5.44
CA PHE A 48 -8.19 14.40 3.97
C PHE A 48 -9.59 14.13 3.40
N GLY A 49 -10.54 13.74 4.25
CA GLY A 49 -11.90 13.43 3.85
C GLY A 49 -12.09 12.06 3.20
N ASP A 50 -13.35 11.69 3.01
CA ASP A 50 -13.82 10.38 2.53
C ASP A 50 -13.53 10.10 1.05
N LEU A 51 -13.22 11.12 0.25
CA LEU A 51 -12.80 10.95 -1.13
C LEU A 51 -11.32 10.58 -1.28
N ARG A 52 -10.53 10.73 -0.21
CA ARG A 52 -9.10 10.46 -0.22
C ARG A 52 -8.66 9.40 0.81
N VAL A 53 -9.50 9.07 1.77
CA VAL A 53 -9.30 7.97 2.71
C VAL A 53 -10.56 7.11 2.66
N ILE A 54 -10.48 5.99 1.96
CA ILE A 54 -11.65 5.26 1.44
C ILE A 54 -11.72 3.87 2.06
N ASP A 55 -12.76 3.62 2.84
CA ASP A 55 -13.07 2.26 3.28
C ASP A 55 -13.65 1.42 2.15
N THR A 56 -13.25 0.16 2.10
CA THR A 56 -13.75 -0.81 1.13
C THR A 56 -14.43 -1.99 1.82
N PRO A 57 -15.34 -2.68 1.14
CA PRO A 57 -15.72 -4.03 1.57
C PRO A 57 -14.50 -4.97 1.50
N ILE A 58 -14.59 -6.12 2.18
CA ILE A 58 -13.59 -7.20 2.10
C ILE A 58 -13.63 -7.78 0.69
N SER A 59 -12.80 -7.24 -0.19
CA SER A 59 -12.73 -7.59 -1.60
C SER A 59 -11.37 -7.18 -2.18
N GLU A 60 -10.31 -7.87 -1.80
CA GLU A 60 -8.93 -7.50 -2.12
C GLU A 60 -8.66 -7.49 -3.63
N ALA A 61 -9.26 -8.41 -4.39
CA ALA A 61 -9.21 -8.38 -5.85
C ALA A 61 -9.93 -7.15 -6.42
N GLY A 62 -11.07 -6.76 -5.82
CA GLY A 62 -11.87 -5.62 -6.26
C GLY A 62 -11.15 -4.31 -6.04
N PHE A 63 -10.78 -3.99 -4.81
CA PHE A 63 -10.15 -2.70 -4.52
C PHE A 63 -8.72 -2.59 -5.07
N SER A 64 -7.97 -3.69 -5.16
CA SER A 64 -6.68 -3.69 -5.85
C SER A 64 -6.85 -3.35 -7.33
N GLY A 65 -7.86 -3.95 -7.99
CA GLY A 65 -8.17 -3.66 -9.40
C GLY A 65 -8.61 -2.21 -9.63
N VAL A 66 -9.45 -1.66 -8.73
CA VAL A 66 -9.82 -0.23 -8.76
C VAL A 66 -8.59 0.64 -8.60
N GLY A 67 -7.69 0.32 -7.66
CA GLY A 67 -6.42 1.02 -7.47
C GLY A 67 -5.57 1.02 -8.75
N VAL A 68 -5.35 -0.14 -9.36
CA VAL A 68 -4.60 -0.24 -10.63
C VAL A 68 -5.26 0.58 -11.73
N GLY A 69 -6.58 0.45 -11.90
CA GLY A 69 -7.33 1.19 -12.92
C GLY A 69 -7.25 2.71 -12.74
N SER A 70 -7.24 3.19 -11.49
CA SER A 70 -7.14 4.63 -11.20
C SER A 70 -5.81 5.25 -11.62
N THR A 71 -4.73 4.47 -11.69
CA THR A 71 -3.43 4.97 -12.14
C THR A 71 -3.45 5.41 -13.60
N ILE A 72 -4.31 4.80 -14.43
CA ILE A 72 -4.45 5.13 -15.86
C ILE A 72 -5.02 6.54 -16.05
N VAL A 73 -5.81 7.01 -15.09
CA VAL A 73 -6.39 8.37 -15.12
C VAL A 73 -5.61 9.37 -14.26
N GLY A 74 -4.40 9.01 -13.81
CA GLY A 74 -3.45 9.92 -13.16
C GLY A 74 -3.49 9.92 -11.63
N ALA A 75 -4.24 9.01 -11.01
CA ALA A 75 -4.20 8.87 -9.56
C ALA A 75 -2.97 8.09 -9.07
N ARG A 76 -2.59 8.28 -7.81
CA ARG A 76 -1.47 7.62 -7.11
C ARG A 76 -2.00 6.91 -5.86
N PRO A 77 -2.59 5.72 -6.01
CA PRO A 77 -3.20 5.00 -4.90
C PRO A 77 -2.19 4.38 -3.94
N ILE A 78 -2.53 4.44 -2.66
CA ILE A 78 -1.95 3.61 -1.61
C ILE A 78 -3.02 2.59 -1.24
N ILE A 79 -2.77 1.32 -1.53
CA ILE A 79 -3.69 0.23 -1.23
C ILE A 79 -3.20 -0.48 0.03
N GLU A 80 -4.03 -0.46 1.08
CA GLU A 80 -3.75 -1.17 2.32
C GLU A 80 -4.45 -2.52 2.34
N PHE A 81 -3.67 -3.59 2.48
CA PHE A 81 -4.19 -4.88 2.94
C PHE A 81 -4.18 -4.90 4.48
N MET A 82 -5.27 -5.29 5.10
CA MET A 82 -5.37 -5.39 6.56
C MET A 82 -4.24 -6.25 7.13
N THR A 83 -3.89 -7.32 6.45
CA THR A 83 -2.62 -8.04 6.56
C THR A 83 -2.18 -8.47 5.17
N PHE A 84 -0.88 -8.40 4.89
CA PHE A 84 -0.35 -8.70 3.56
C PHE A 84 -0.57 -10.16 3.12
N ASN A 85 -0.98 -11.03 4.04
CA ASN A 85 -1.43 -12.39 3.72
C ASN A 85 -2.57 -12.40 2.71
N PHE A 86 -3.50 -11.45 2.78
CA PHE A 86 -4.65 -11.37 1.88
C PHE A 86 -4.36 -10.64 0.56
N ALA A 87 -3.15 -10.16 0.35
CA ALA A 87 -2.69 -9.81 -0.98
C ALA A 87 -2.78 -11.00 -1.95
N LEU A 88 -2.79 -12.24 -1.44
CA LEU A 88 -3.03 -13.44 -2.24
C LEU A 88 -4.42 -13.48 -2.88
N VAL A 89 -5.44 -12.86 -2.28
CA VAL A 89 -6.78 -12.75 -2.88
C VAL A 89 -6.76 -11.75 -4.05
N GLY A 90 -5.93 -10.71 -3.96
CA GLY A 90 -5.73 -9.70 -5.00
C GLY A 90 -4.52 -9.96 -5.92
N ILE A 91 -3.89 -11.13 -5.86
CA ILE A 91 -2.58 -11.38 -6.49
C ILE A 91 -2.60 -11.17 -8.01
N ASP A 92 -3.69 -11.48 -8.69
CA ASP A 92 -3.84 -11.26 -10.13
C ASP A 92 -3.72 -9.77 -10.47
N GLN A 93 -4.34 -8.91 -9.67
CA GLN A 93 -4.28 -7.47 -9.88
C GLN A 93 -2.87 -6.90 -9.67
N ILE A 94 -2.10 -7.50 -8.78
CA ILE A 94 -0.72 -7.10 -8.51
C ILE A 94 0.21 -7.60 -9.63
N ILE A 95 0.17 -8.91 -9.93
CA ILE A 95 1.16 -9.57 -10.79
C ILE A 95 0.83 -9.42 -12.28
N ASN A 96 -0.42 -9.62 -12.67
CA ASN A 96 -0.82 -9.60 -14.08
C ASN A 96 -1.25 -8.21 -14.57
N ASN A 97 -1.72 -7.35 -13.68
CA ASN A 97 -2.14 -6.00 -14.04
C ASN A 97 -1.09 -4.95 -13.65
N ALA A 98 -0.89 -4.65 -12.37
CA ALA A 98 0.03 -3.58 -11.94
C ALA A 98 1.44 -3.78 -12.48
N ALA A 99 2.03 -4.96 -12.30
CA ALA A 99 3.41 -5.25 -12.71
C ALA A 99 3.62 -5.27 -14.22
N LYS A 100 2.56 -5.35 -15.04
CA LYS A 100 2.66 -5.57 -16.50
C LYS A 100 2.11 -4.43 -17.33
N ILE A 101 1.23 -3.59 -16.81
CA ILE A 101 0.51 -2.57 -17.58
C ILE A 101 1.46 -1.63 -18.34
N ARG A 102 2.56 -1.23 -17.73
CA ARG A 102 3.55 -0.35 -18.38
C ARG A 102 4.20 -1.02 -19.59
N GLN A 103 4.58 -2.28 -19.46
CA GLN A 103 5.15 -3.05 -20.56
C GLN A 103 4.11 -3.32 -21.64
N MET A 104 2.91 -3.76 -21.28
CA MET A 104 1.84 -4.08 -22.23
C MET A 104 1.36 -2.86 -23.01
N SER A 105 1.41 -1.68 -22.39
CA SER A 105 1.05 -0.42 -23.05
C SER A 105 2.18 0.21 -23.88
N GLY A 106 3.34 -0.45 -23.98
CA GLY A 106 4.50 0.15 -24.64
C GLY A 106 5.04 1.39 -23.91
N GLY A 107 4.89 1.44 -22.59
CA GLY A 107 5.34 2.56 -21.74
C GLY A 107 4.36 3.72 -21.62
N GLN A 108 3.17 3.63 -22.23
CA GLN A 108 2.20 4.72 -22.24
C GLN A 108 1.51 4.91 -20.88
N PHE A 109 1.29 3.82 -20.12
CA PHE A 109 0.65 3.87 -18.81
C PHE A 109 1.66 3.53 -17.71
N PRO A 110 2.08 4.50 -16.88
CA PRO A 110 2.74 4.21 -15.62
C PRO A 110 1.74 3.56 -14.65
N CYS A 111 2.27 2.94 -13.59
CA CYS A 111 1.42 2.38 -12.54
C CYS A 111 1.96 2.79 -11.15
N PRO A 112 1.80 4.06 -10.79
CA PRO A 112 2.32 4.62 -9.52
C PRO A 112 1.46 4.19 -8.35
N ILE A 113 1.50 2.90 -8.01
CA ILE A 113 0.71 2.29 -6.94
C ILE A 113 1.61 1.71 -5.85
N VAL A 114 1.22 1.90 -4.61
CA VAL A 114 1.83 1.23 -3.47
C VAL A 114 0.82 0.25 -2.89
N PHE A 115 1.20 -1.02 -2.83
CA PHE A 115 0.50 -2.03 -2.04
C PHE A 115 1.24 -2.21 -0.73
N ARG A 116 0.58 -1.95 0.40
CA ARG A 116 1.19 -2.01 1.72
C ARG A 116 0.37 -2.79 2.74
N GLY A 117 1.02 -3.23 3.78
CA GLY A 117 0.37 -3.87 4.93
C GLY A 117 1.35 -4.63 5.81
N PRO A 118 0.93 -5.01 7.02
CA PRO A 118 1.75 -5.81 7.93
C PRO A 118 1.96 -7.22 7.37
N THR A 119 3.18 -7.74 7.57
CA THR A 119 3.62 -9.05 7.07
C THR A 119 4.18 -9.93 8.20
N ALA A 120 4.46 -11.17 7.90
CA ALA A 120 5.12 -12.14 8.78
C ALA A 120 4.43 -12.27 10.15
N SER A 121 5.20 -12.17 11.22
CA SER A 121 4.73 -12.41 12.59
C SER A 121 4.07 -11.20 13.26
N ALA A 122 3.82 -10.11 12.54
CA ALA A 122 3.33 -8.84 13.11
C ALA A 122 2.13 -8.98 14.06
N GLY A 123 1.19 -9.87 13.76
CA GLY A 123 0.01 -10.09 14.60
C GLY A 123 -0.02 -11.41 15.36
N GLN A 124 0.78 -12.40 15.00
CA GLN A 124 0.76 -13.77 15.54
C GLN A 124 -0.66 -14.39 15.60
N LEU A 125 -1.46 -14.15 14.56
CA LEU A 125 -2.90 -14.45 14.53
C LEU A 125 -3.22 -15.87 14.01
N GLY A 126 -2.21 -16.70 13.81
CA GLY A 126 -2.37 -18.07 13.30
C GLY A 126 -1.83 -18.27 11.88
N ALA A 127 -1.98 -19.48 11.36
CA ALA A 127 -1.28 -19.92 10.16
C ALA A 127 -1.52 -19.06 8.91
N THR A 128 -2.76 -18.63 8.67
CA THR A 128 -3.12 -17.84 7.49
C THR A 128 -2.83 -16.35 7.62
N HIS A 129 -2.50 -15.87 8.81
CA HIS A 129 -2.29 -14.44 9.11
C HIS A 129 -0.85 -14.13 9.55
N SER A 130 0.08 -15.06 9.39
CA SER A 130 1.46 -14.91 9.89
C SER A 130 2.48 -15.47 8.90
N GLN A 131 2.24 -15.22 7.60
CA GLN A 131 3.08 -15.68 6.51
C GLN A 131 3.91 -14.52 5.96
N ALA A 132 5.06 -14.84 5.35
CA ALA A 132 5.98 -13.91 4.72
C ALA A 132 6.07 -14.23 3.22
N PHE A 133 5.62 -13.29 2.38
CA PHE A 133 5.53 -13.48 0.93
C PHE A 133 6.50 -12.60 0.14
N GLU A 134 7.48 -12.00 0.79
CA GLU A 134 8.43 -11.06 0.17
C GLU A 134 9.10 -11.67 -1.07
N SER A 135 9.54 -12.93 -0.97
CA SER A 135 10.19 -13.63 -2.07
C SER A 135 9.26 -13.92 -3.26
N TRP A 136 7.97 -14.12 -3.01
CA TRP A 136 6.98 -14.34 -4.07
C TRP A 136 6.85 -13.10 -4.95
N PHE A 137 6.69 -11.94 -4.34
CA PHE A 137 6.56 -10.68 -5.08
C PHE A 137 7.91 -10.21 -5.64
N ALA A 138 9.02 -10.45 -4.94
CA ALA A 138 10.35 -10.11 -5.42
C ALA A 138 10.76 -10.92 -6.67
N ASN A 139 10.17 -12.10 -6.88
CA ASN A 139 10.38 -12.91 -8.08
C ASN A 139 9.56 -12.42 -9.30
N CYS A 140 8.68 -11.41 -9.13
CA CYS A 140 7.82 -10.93 -10.20
C CYS A 140 8.46 -9.71 -10.90
N PRO A 141 8.87 -9.82 -12.19
CA PRO A 141 9.37 -8.67 -12.95
C PRO A 141 8.30 -7.57 -13.06
N GLY A 142 8.70 -6.34 -12.79
CA GLY A 142 7.83 -5.17 -12.81
C GLY A 142 7.40 -4.69 -11.43
N LEU A 143 7.71 -5.43 -10.37
CA LEU A 143 7.49 -5.00 -8.98
C LEU A 143 8.81 -4.59 -8.30
N LYS A 144 8.73 -3.59 -7.45
CA LYS A 144 9.75 -3.26 -6.44
C LYS A 144 9.25 -3.73 -5.09
N VAL A 145 10.08 -4.42 -4.31
CA VAL A 145 9.69 -4.93 -2.98
C VAL A 145 10.55 -4.29 -1.91
N ILE A 146 9.91 -3.71 -0.90
CA ILE A 146 10.54 -3.00 0.21
C ILE A 146 10.02 -3.59 1.52
N VAL A 147 10.96 -3.94 2.42
CA VAL A 147 10.67 -4.45 3.77
C VAL A 147 11.54 -3.68 4.77
N PRO A 148 11.09 -2.54 5.28
CA PRO A 148 11.88 -1.76 6.22
C PRO A 148 11.91 -2.40 7.61
N SER A 149 13.06 -2.30 8.28
CA SER A 149 13.28 -2.91 9.60
C SER A 149 13.17 -1.92 10.77
N ASN A 150 13.04 -0.63 10.51
CA ASN A 150 12.95 0.39 11.55
C ASN A 150 12.07 1.57 11.09
N PRO A 151 11.53 2.39 12.04
CA PRO A 151 10.63 3.49 11.71
C PRO A 151 11.23 4.58 10.84
N TYR A 152 12.53 4.84 10.95
CA TYR A 152 13.20 5.88 10.17
C TYR A 152 13.23 5.50 8.68
N ASP A 153 13.69 4.28 8.39
CA ASP A 153 13.71 3.76 7.01
C ASP A 153 12.30 3.55 6.48
N ALA A 154 11.37 3.08 7.30
CA ALA A 154 9.97 2.93 6.93
C ALA A 154 9.38 4.23 6.40
N LYS A 155 9.57 5.34 7.13
CA LYS A 155 9.08 6.65 6.70
C LYS A 155 9.72 7.10 5.38
N GLY A 156 11.03 7.03 5.29
CA GLY A 156 11.77 7.50 4.10
C GLY A 156 11.48 6.67 2.85
N LEU A 157 11.50 5.34 3.00
CA LEU A 157 11.27 4.41 1.90
C LEU A 157 9.81 4.43 1.42
N LEU A 158 8.82 4.60 2.33
CA LEU A 158 7.42 4.71 1.93
C LEU A 158 7.17 5.99 1.13
N LYS A 159 7.74 7.12 1.55
CA LYS A 159 7.67 8.37 0.76
C LYS A 159 8.29 8.19 -0.63
N SER A 160 9.43 7.50 -0.73
CA SER A 160 10.05 7.20 -2.02
C SER A 160 9.18 6.27 -2.86
N ALA A 161 8.55 5.26 -2.25
CA ALA A 161 7.63 4.33 -2.92
C ALA A 161 6.39 5.06 -3.48
N ILE A 162 5.80 5.99 -2.71
CA ILE A 162 4.63 6.76 -3.16
C ILE A 162 4.97 7.68 -4.34
N ARG A 163 6.22 8.15 -4.43
CA ARG A 163 6.69 8.99 -5.53
C ARG A 163 7.13 8.22 -6.77
N ASP A 164 7.28 6.91 -6.66
CA ASP A 164 7.71 6.06 -7.78
C ASP A 164 6.59 5.91 -8.82
N ASP A 165 6.96 5.86 -10.09
CA ASP A 165 6.00 5.67 -11.20
C ASP A 165 5.78 4.19 -11.55
N ASP A 166 6.49 3.28 -10.88
CA ASP A 166 6.30 1.84 -10.99
C ASP A 166 5.67 1.27 -9.71
N PRO A 167 4.99 0.12 -9.77
CA PRO A 167 4.32 -0.45 -8.62
C PRO A 167 5.30 -0.94 -7.56
N VAL A 168 5.01 -0.59 -6.31
CA VAL A 168 5.82 -0.94 -5.15
C VAL A 168 5.01 -1.78 -4.17
N ILE A 169 5.60 -2.89 -3.75
CA ILE A 169 5.15 -3.73 -2.65
C ILE A 169 5.88 -3.27 -1.39
N PHE A 170 5.15 -2.81 -0.39
CA PHE A 170 5.72 -2.27 0.85
C PHE A 170 5.22 -3.08 2.04
N MET A 171 6.04 -4.00 2.55
CA MET A 171 5.68 -4.92 3.62
C MET A 171 6.24 -4.46 4.96
N GLU A 172 5.38 -4.42 5.96
CA GLU A 172 5.67 -3.90 7.29
C GLU A 172 5.84 -5.07 8.27
N SER A 173 7.06 -5.32 8.73
CA SER A 173 7.38 -6.40 9.66
C SER A 173 7.59 -5.89 11.10
#